data_42c20a73a22fd6544694ec6345f8cbc6
#
_entry.id   42c20a73a22fd6544694ec6345f8cbc6
#
_cell.length_a   1.000
_cell.length_b   1.000
_cell.length_c   1.000
_cell.angle_alpha   90.00
_cell.angle_beta   90.00
_cell.angle_gamma   90.00
#
_symmetry.space_group_name_H-M   'P 1'
#
loop_
_entity.id
_entity.type
_entity.pdbx_description
1 polymer ?
#
loop_
_entity_poly.entity_id
_entity_poly.type
_entity_poly.pdbx_seq_one_letter_code
_entity_poly.pdbx_strand_id
1 'polypeptide(L)'
;MKNVLIIYTGGTIGMTRTENGYAPQSGQFRRAMEAIPDLYAEQMPRWDMLEMDPLLDSSNMTVHEWNKIAQLVADHYDAYDGFVVLHGTDTMAYTASALSFMLEGLAKPVILTGSQIPMCEIRSDGRDNLITSLLIAGAEEVHEVCLYFGGKLLRGNRATKFSADGLIAFLSPNYPSLADAGITIRYNESA
;
A
#
# COMPACT_ATOMS: atom_id res chain seq x y z
N MET A 1 -21.36 -2.98 -1.10
CA MET A 1 -20.19 -2.13 -1.36
C MET A 1 -19.10 -2.66 -0.47
N LYS A 2 -17.91 -2.89 -1.00
CA LYS A 2 -16.77 -3.46 -0.26
C LYS A 2 -16.16 -2.42 0.68
N ASN A 3 -15.60 -2.89 1.80
CA ASN A 3 -14.94 -2.06 2.80
C ASN A 3 -13.45 -2.44 2.86
N VAL A 4 -12.58 -1.46 2.73
CA VAL A 4 -11.12 -1.64 2.77
C VAL A 4 -10.53 -0.89 3.96
N LEU A 5 -9.67 -1.55 4.73
CA LEU A 5 -8.93 -0.89 5.79
C LEU A 5 -7.56 -0.44 5.28
N ILE A 6 -7.27 0.84 5.44
CA ILE A 6 -5.95 1.40 5.20
C ILE A 6 -5.17 1.40 6.52
N ILE A 7 -4.00 0.78 6.52
CA ILE A 7 -3.04 0.82 7.63
C ILE A 7 -1.90 1.76 7.21
N TYR A 8 -1.86 2.95 7.81
CA TYR A 8 -0.83 3.92 7.50
C TYR A 8 0.34 3.80 8.48
N THR A 9 1.48 3.35 7.97
CA THR A 9 2.69 3.14 8.79
C THR A 9 3.64 4.34 8.77
N GLY A 10 3.43 5.29 7.86
CA GLY A 10 4.34 6.39 7.56
C GLY A 10 4.82 6.36 6.10
N GLY A 11 6.07 6.76 5.89
CA GLY A 11 6.68 6.81 4.56
C GLY A 11 6.35 8.07 3.77
N THR A 12 7.00 8.21 2.63
CA THR A 12 7.01 9.41 1.78
C THR A 12 5.61 9.86 1.36
N ILE A 13 4.69 8.93 1.13
CA ILE A 13 3.35 9.23 0.64
C ILE A 13 2.60 10.25 1.51
N GLY A 14 2.75 10.17 2.83
CA GLY A 14 2.07 11.06 3.78
C GLY A 14 2.95 12.16 4.34
N MET A 15 4.18 12.33 3.86
CA MET A 15 5.04 13.41 4.31
C MET A 15 4.54 14.77 3.83
N THR A 16 4.69 15.77 4.68
CA THR A 16 4.39 17.17 4.37
C THR A 16 5.65 18.02 4.57
N ARG A 17 5.68 19.20 3.97
CA ARG A 17 6.78 20.14 4.16
C ARG A 17 6.80 20.69 5.58
N THR A 18 7.96 20.65 6.19
CA THR A 18 8.25 21.26 7.49
C THR A 18 9.45 22.20 7.36
N GLU A 19 9.78 22.95 8.41
CA GLU A 19 10.96 23.81 8.43
C GLU A 19 12.29 23.03 8.24
N ASN A 20 12.28 21.73 8.60
CA ASN A 20 13.46 20.84 8.53
C ASN A 20 13.40 19.84 7.36
N GLY A 21 12.55 20.08 6.35
CA GLY A 21 12.36 19.17 5.23
C GLY A 21 11.02 18.45 5.28
N TYR A 22 10.93 17.25 4.68
CA TYR A 22 9.72 16.46 4.68
C TYR A 22 9.65 15.55 5.90
N ALA A 23 8.48 15.50 6.56
CA ALA A 23 8.23 14.60 7.67
C ALA A 23 6.76 14.14 7.68
N PRO A 24 6.47 12.90 8.12
CA PRO A 24 5.10 12.48 8.36
C PRO A 24 4.56 13.21 9.59
N GLN A 25 3.29 13.63 9.51
CA GLN A 25 2.61 14.30 10.61
C GLN A 25 1.28 13.62 10.91
N SER A 26 1.08 13.21 12.16
CA SER A 26 -0.12 12.50 12.58
C SER A 26 -1.40 13.28 12.26
N GLY A 27 -2.41 12.58 11.71
CA GLY A 27 -3.72 13.12 11.35
C GLY A 27 -3.73 14.02 10.10
N GLN A 28 -2.61 14.47 9.58
CA GLN A 28 -2.59 15.33 8.39
C GLN A 28 -2.85 14.54 7.11
N PHE A 29 -2.28 13.34 7.02
CA PHE A 29 -2.48 12.50 5.85
C PHE A 29 -3.94 12.07 5.68
N ARG A 30 -4.63 11.72 6.78
CA ARG A 30 -6.06 11.44 6.75
C ARG A 30 -6.86 12.61 6.16
N ARG A 31 -6.61 13.84 6.63
CA ARG A 31 -7.30 15.04 6.13
C ARG A 31 -7.02 15.28 4.64
N ALA A 32 -5.77 15.02 4.19
CA ALA A 32 -5.42 15.14 2.79
C ALA A 32 -6.16 14.11 1.91
N MET A 33 -6.32 12.88 2.39
CA MET A 33 -7.11 11.85 1.71
C MET A 33 -8.59 12.20 1.65
N GLU A 34 -9.17 12.65 2.75
CA GLU A 34 -10.59 13.05 2.83
C GLU A 34 -10.93 14.19 1.85
N ALA A 35 -9.94 14.98 1.43
CA ALA A 35 -10.08 16.03 0.44
C ALA A 35 -9.99 15.56 -1.02
N ILE A 36 -9.72 14.26 -1.29
CA ILE A 36 -9.61 13.71 -2.65
C ILE A 36 -10.99 13.21 -3.12
N PRO A 37 -11.66 13.89 -4.07
CA PRO A 37 -13.02 13.50 -4.51
C PRO A 37 -13.07 12.09 -5.10
N ASP A 38 -11.99 11.64 -5.79
CA ASP A 38 -11.95 10.34 -6.45
C ASP A 38 -12.10 9.17 -5.46
N LEU A 39 -11.70 9.34 -4.20
CA LEU A 39 -11.85 8.31 -3.17
C LEU A 39 -13.32 8.06 -2.75
N TYR A 40 -14.25 8.90 -3.20
CA TYR A 40 -15.68 8.79 -2.96
C TYR A 40 -16.48 8.50 -4.24
N ALA A 41 -15.81 8.20 -5.33
CA ALA A 41 -16.47 7.82 -6.58
C ALA A 41 -17.24 6.50 -6.41
N GLU A 42 -18.32 6.31 -7.16
CA GLU A 42 -19.25 5.16 -7.05
C GLU A 42 -18.54 3.79 -7.17
N GLN A 43 -17.50 3.71 -8.00
CA GLN A 43 -16.72 2.50 -8.21
C GLN A 43 -15.69 2.21 -7.11
N MET A 44 -15.43 3.16 -6.21
CA MET A 44 -14.48 2.98 -5.12
C MET A 44 -15.08 2.14 -3.99
N PRO A 45 -14.28 1.27 -3.33
CA PRO A 45 -14.70 0.69 -2.07
C PRO A 45 -14.84 1.79 -0.99
N ARG A 46 -15.65 1.54 0.03
CA ARG A 46 -15.55 2.32 1.26
C ARG A 46 -14.20 2.06 1.90
N TRP A 47 -13.66 3.05 2.58
CA TRP A 47 -12.40 2.92 3.26
C TRP A 47 -12.43 3.53 4.65
N ASP A 48 -11.72 2.88 5.55
CA ASP A 48 -11.32 3.43 6.84
C ASP A 48 -9.80 3.45 6.92
N MET A 49 -9.24 4.24 7.84
CA MET A 49 -7.80 4.30 8.04
C MET A 49 -7.43 4.19 9.51
N LEU A 50 -6.47 3.31 9.79
CA LEU A 50 -5.73 3.28 11.04
C LEU A 50 -4.33 3.83 10.81
N GLU A 51 -3.92 4.73 11.68
CA GLU A 51 -2.60 5.31 11.69
C GLU A 51 -1.78 4.65 12.79
N MET A 52 -0.60 4.13 12.43
CA MET A 52 0.33 3.57 13.42
C MET A 52 0.97 4.71 14.23
N ASP A 53 1.21 4.45 15.50
CA ASP A 53 1.92 5.36 16.39
C ASP A 53 3.15 4.65 16.98
N PRO A 54 4.35 5.22 16.80
CA PRO A 54 4.67 6.37 15.95
C PRO A 54 4.59 6.05 14.45
N LEU A 55 4.42 7.10 13.61
CA LEU A 55 4.67 6.99 12.16
C LEU A 55 6.15 6.83 11.90
N LEU A 56 6.51 5.95 10.97
CA LEU A 56 7.89 5.54 10.76
C LEU A 56 8.41 5.93 9.37
N ASP A 57 9.69 6.24 9.32
CA ASP A 57 10.48 6.04 8.11
C ASP A 57 10.71 4.53 7.95
N SER A 58 10.54 4.00 6.74
CA SER A 58 10.69 2.56 6.50
C SER A 58 12.11 2.05 6.76
N SER A 59 13.12 2.91 6.76
CA SER A 59 14.49 2.55 7.18
C SER A 59 14.58 2.10 8.64
N ASN A 60 13.61 2.49 9.46
CA ASN A 60 13.50 2.11 10.88
C ASN A 60 12.55 0.93 11.13
N MET A 61 12.06 0.29 10.07
CA MET A 61 11.16 -0.87 10.16
C MET A 61 11.92 -2.08 10.72
N THR A 62 11.35 -2.71 11.74
CA THR A 62 11.90 -3.93 12.37
C THR A 62 10.85 -5.05 12.41
N VAL A 63 11.23 -6.20 12.92
CA VAL A 63 10.30 -7.34 13.13
C VAL A 63 9.14 -6.96 14.06
N HIS A 64 9.36 -6.03 15.00
CA HIS A 64 8.31 -5.54 15.89
C HIS A 64 7.18 -4.86 15.11
N GLU A 65 7.52 -4.01 14.15
CA GLU A 65 6.54 -3.31 13.30
C GLU A 65 5.83 -4.28 12.36
N TRP A 66 6.53 -5.28 11.80
CA TRP A 66 5.89 -6.34 11.02
C TRP A 66 4.83 -7.10 11.84
N ASN A 67 5.17 -7.47 13.07
CA ASN A 67 4.21 -8.09 13.98
C ASN A 67 2.99 -7.19 14.24
N LYS A 68 3.22 -5.89 14.46
CA LYS A 68 2.16 -4.91 14.69
C LYS A 68 1.24 -4.79 13.47
N ILE A 69 1.79 -4.71 12.25
CA ILE A 69 1.00 -4.69 11.01
C ILE A 69 0.20 -5.99 10.84
N ALA A 70 0.83 -7.14 11.02
CA ALA A 70 0.16 -8.44 10.92
C ALA A 70 -0.98 -8.57 11.95
N GLN A 71 -0.77 -8.10 13.19
CA GLN A 71 -1.79 -8.10 14.22
C GLN A 71 -2.96 -7.18 13.88
N LEU A 72 -2.70 -5.97 13.33
CA LEU A 72 -3.75 -5.06 12.88
C LEU A 72 -4.60 -5.69 11.76
N VAL A 73 -3.99 -6.40 10.81
CA VAL A 73 -4.73 -7.14 9.79
C VAL A 73 -5.59 -8.24 10.44
N ALA A 74 -5.02 -9.02 11.37
CA ALA A 74 -5.74 -10.10 12.03
C ALA A 74 -6.92 -9.60 12.88
N ASP A 75 -6.72 -8.54 13.66
CA ASP A 75 -7.75 -7.97 14.55
C ASP A 75 -8.95 -7.38 13.78
N HIS A 76 -8.72 -6.97 12.52
CA HIS A 76 -9.75 -6.36 11.69
C HIS A 76 -10.20 -7.26 10.53
N TYR A 77 -9.71 -8.51 10.48
CA TYR A 77 -9.90 -9.39 9.34
C TYR A 77 -11.37 -9.62 8.98
N ASP A 78 -12.22 -9.83 9.97
CA ASP A 78 -13.64 -10.13 9.75
C ASP A 78 -14.47 -8.88 9.38
N ALA A 79 -13.97 -7.69 9.71
CA ALA A 79 -14.70 -6.42 9.50
C ALA A 79 -14.49 -5.81 8.10
N TYR A 80 -13.41 -6.18 7.41
CA TYR A 80 -13.04 -5.60 6.12
C TYR A 80 -12.86 -6.66 5.04
N ASP A 81 -13.11 -6.27 3.78
CA ASP A 81 -12.99 -7.14 2.60
C ASP A 81 -11.56 -7.17 2.04
N GLY A 82 -10.74 -6.19 2.37
CA GLY A 82 -9.34 -6.09 1.94
C GLY A 82 -8.56 -5.06 2.75
N PHE A 83 -7.25 -5.04 2.58
CA PHE A 83 -6.33 -4.20 3.32
C PHE A 83 -5.36 -3.50 2.39
N VAL A 84 -5.08 -2.22 2.66
CA VAL A 84 -4.01 -1.46 2.01
C VAL A 84 -3.04 -0.97 3.08
N VAL A 85 -1.78 -1.36 2.97
CA VAL A 85 -0.71 -0.92 3.89
C VAL A 85 0.10 0.16 3.19
N LEU A 86 0.00 1.41 3.69
CA LEU A 86 0.81 2.51 3.19
C LEU A 86 2.16 2.52 3.91
N HIS A 87 3.23 2.43 3.13
CA HIS A 87 4.56 2.12 3.63
C HIS A 87 5.63 2.93 2.87
N GLY A 88 6.74 3.23 3.52
CA GLY A 88 7.91 3.80 2.86
C GLY A 88 8.54 2.81 1.87
N THR A 89 9.06 3.31 0.74
CA THR A 89 9.49 2.45 -0.37
C THR A 89 10.78 1.67 -0.10
N ASP A 90 11.66 2.12 0.81
CA ASP A 90 13.00 1.53 0.97
C ASP A 90 12.97 0.10 1.48
N THR A 91 12.06 -0.23 2.38
CA THR A 91 11.94 -1.58 2.94
C THR A 91 10.59 -2.25 2.65
N MET A 92 9.77 -1.66 1.79
CA MET A 92 8.43 -2.18 1.46
C MET A 92 8.47 -3.63 0.96
N ALA A 93 9.44 -3.98 0.11
CA ALA A 93 9.59 -5.34 -0.41
C ALA A 93 9.93 -6.36 0.70
N TYR A 94 10.72 -5.95 1.69
CA TYR A 94 11.03 -6.80 2.87
C TYR A 94 9.80 -7.00 3.74
N THR A 95 9.05 -5.93 4.03
CA THR A 95 7.79 -6.00 4.77
C THR A 95 6.76 -6.87 4.04
N ALA A 96 6.61 -6.69 2.73
CA ALA A 96 5.71 -7.52 1.91
C ALA A 96 6.11 -9.01 1.96
N SER A 97 7.40 -9.30 1.87
CA SER A 97 7.90 -10.66 2.00
C SER A 97 7.64 -11.26 3.38
N ALA A 98 7.92 -10.51 4.45
CA ALA A 98 7.67 -10.97 5.82
C ALA A 98 6.19 -11.25 6.06
N LEU A 99 5.31 -10.30 5.70
CA LEU A 99 3.87 -10.47 5.87
C LEU A 99 3.31 -11.63 5.04
N SER A 100 3.89 -11.96 3.88
CA SER A 100 3.50 -13.12 3.07
C SER A 100 3.66 -14.45 3.81
N PHE A 101 4.60 -14.54 4.76
CA PHE A 101 4.84 -15.73 5.58
C PHE A 101 4.17 -15.65 6.96
N MET A 102 3.86 -14.44 7.43
CA MET A 102 3.19 -14.24 8.72
C MET A 102 1.67 -14.38 8.63
N LEU A 103 1.09 -14.03 7.48
CA LEU A 103 -0.36 -14.06 7.22
C LEU A 103 -0.70 -15.28 6.35
N GLU A 104 -0.69 -16.46 6.95
CA GLU A 104 -1.03 -17.69 6.25
C GLU A 104 -2.54 -17.83 6.00
N GLY A 105 -2.90 -18.43 4.86
CA GLY A 105 -4.30 -18.78 4.56
C GLY A 105 -5.20 -17.58 4.29
N LEU A 106 -4.65 -16.48 3.78
CA LEU A 106 -5.43 -15.31 3.41
C LEU A 106 -6.53 -15.65 2.38
N ALA A 107 -7.75 -15.22 2.67
CA ALA A 107 -8.88 -15.21 1.73
C ALA A 107 -9.22 -13.78 1.26
N LYS A 108 -8.39 -12.81 1.59
CA LYS A 108 -8.57 -11.38 1.30
C LYS A 108 -7.23 -10.77 0.89
N PRO A 109 -7.21 -9.75 0.01
CA PRO A 109 -5.97 -9.09 -0.38
C PRO A 109 -5.39 -8.22 0.74
N VAL A 110 -4.06 -8.23 0.85
CA VAL A 110 -3.27 -7.29 1.66
C VAL A 110 -2.28 -6.61 0.72
N ILE A 111 -2.54 -5.37 0.33
CA ILE A 111 -1.79 -4.65 -0.69
C ILE A 111 -0.86 -3.62 -0.04
N LEU A 112 0.44 -3.80 -0.16
CA LEU A 112 1.41 -2.78 0.22
C LEU A 112 1.60 -1.79 -0.92
N THR A 113 1.62 -0.50 -0.60
CA THR A 113 1.90 0.58 -1.56
C THR A 113 2.46 1.82 -0.86
N GLY A 114 2.83 2.81 -1.63
CA GLY A 114 3.40 4.06 -1.16
C GLY A 114 3.67 5.00 -2.33
N SER A 115 4.61 5.91 -2.16
CA SER A 115 5.04 6.79 -3.25
C SER A 115 6.51 7.15 -3.16
N GLN A 116 7.11 7.52 -4.30
CA GLN A 116 8.44 8.13 -4.36
C GLN A 116 8.37 9.63 -4.07
N ILE A 117 7.25 10.27 -4.41
CA ILE A 117 7.05 11.71 -4.22
C ILE A 117 5.90 11.90 -3.22
N PRO A 118 6.05 12.78 -2.20
CA PRO A 118 4.98 13.06 -1.24
C PRO A 118 3.67 13.44 -1.93
N MET A 119 2.54 13.01 -1.40
CA MET A 119 1.22 13.26 -2.02
C MET A 119 0.88 14.76 -2.11
N CYS A 120 1.47 15.59 -1.26
CA CYS A 120 1.33 17.04 -1.31
C CYS A 120 2.05 17.72 -2.50
N GLU A 121 2.90 16.99 -3.24
CA GLU A 121 3.66 17.53 -4.36
C GLU A 121 2.93 17.31 -5.69
N ILE A 122 3.13 18.27 -6.63
CA ILE A 122 2.39 18.33 -7.92
C ILE A 122 2.59 17.06 -8.77
N ARG A 123 3.77 16.45 -8.73
CA ARG A 123 4.10 15.26 -9.53
C ARG A 123 4.04 13.96 -8.77
N SER A 124 3.29 13.91 -7.66
CA SER A 124 3.20 12.72 -6.84
C SER A 124 2.61 11.53 -7.60
N ASP A 125 3.28 10.39 -7.48
CA ASP A 125 2.78 9.07 -7.88
C ASP A 125 1.84 8.46 -6.82
N GLY A 126 1.75 9.07 -5.65
CA GLY A 126 1.03 8.53 -4.50
C GLY A 126 -0.48 8.43 -4.70
N ARG A 127 -1.09 9.38 -5.42
CA ARG A 127 -2.53 9.36 -5.67
C ARG A 127 -2.95 8.18 -6.54
N ASP A 128 -2.24 7.93 -7.63
CA ASP A 128 -2.53 6.81 -8.53
C ASP A 128 -2.27 5.47 -7.84
N ASN A 129 -1.13 5.36 -7.14
CA ASN A 129 -0.79 4.15 -6.38
C ASN A 129 -1.86 3.84 -5.31
N LEU A 130 -2.34 4.85 -4.58
CA LEU A 130 -3.37 4.69 -3.55
C LEU A 130 -4.72 4.26 -4.14
N ILE A 131 -5.22 5.00 -5.14
CA ILE A 131 -6.53 4.75 -5.76
C ILE A 131 -6.55 3.34 -6.36
N THR A 132 -5.53 2.99 -7.14
CA THR A 132 -5.47 1.66 -7.78
C THR A 132 -5.34 0.54 -6.75
N SER A 133 -4.55 0.73 -5.67
CA SER A 133 -4.47 -0.24 -4.58
C SER A 133 -5.81 -0.47 -3.89
N LEU A 134 -6.59 0.58 -3.65
CA LEU A 134 -7.93 0.46 -3.07
C LEU A 134 -8.89 -0.28 -4.00
N LEU A 135 -8.87 0.01 -5.30
CA LEU A 135 -9.67 -0.71 -6.28
C LEU A 135 -9.34 -2.21 -6.31
N ILE A 136 -8.05 -2.56 -6.31
CA ILE A 136 -7.59 -3.96 -6.27
C ILE A 136 -8.01 -4.63 -4.95
N ALA A 137 -7.83 -3.94 -3.82
CA ALA A 137 -8.21 -4.48 -2.51
C ALA A 137 -9.72 -4.72 -2.37
N GLY A 138 -10.55 -3.96 -3.09
CA GLY A 138 -12.00 -4.14 -3.12
C GLY A 138 -12.51 -5.13 -4.18
N ALA A 139 -11.66 -5.60 -5.10
CA ALA A 139 -12.09 -6.42 -6.24
C ALA A 139 -12.22 -7.92 -5.94
N GLU A 140 -11.62 -8.43 -4.85
CA GLU A 140 -11.60 -9.85 -4.47
C GLU A 140 -10.98 -10.80 -5.52
N GLU A 141 -10.09 -10.29 -6.37
CA GLU A 141 -9.42 -11.08 -7.42
C GLU A 141 -8.10 -11.70 -6.96
N VAL A 142 -7.55 -11.24 -5.85
CA VAL A 142 -6.30 -11.75 -5.26
C VAL A 142 -6.49 -12.02 -3.76
N HIS A 143 -5.85 -13.08 -3.26
CA HIS A 143 -6.01 -13.55 -1.88
C HIS A 143 -4.66 -13.79 -1.22
N GLU A 144 -3.77 -12.85 -1.38
CA GLU A 144 -2.41 -12.92 -0.85
C GLU A 144 -1.86 -11.54 -0.50
N VAL A 145 -0.68 -11.50 0.12
CA VAL A 145 0.07 -10.27 0.32
C VAL A 145 0.70 -9.86 -1.00
N CYS A 146 0.39 -8.64 -1.45
CA CYS A 146 0.87 -8.09 -2.71
C CYS A 146 1.57 -6.76 -2.49
N LEU A 147 2.37 -6.34 -3.47
CA LEU A 147 2.94 -5.01 -3.58
C LEU A 147 2.46 -4.38 -4.88
N TYR A 148 1.73 -3.27 -4.78
CA TYR A 148 1.32 -2.48 -5.94
C TYR A 148 2.17 -1.22 -6.05
N PHE A 149 2.78 -1.01 -7.21
CA PHE A 149 3.55 0.20 -7.49
C PHE A 149 3.75 0.43 -8.99
N GLY A 150 3.57 1.67 -9.45
CA GLY A 150 3.90 2.06 -10.82
C GLY A 150 3.18 1.23 -11.89
N GLY A 151 1.91 0.91 -11.69
CA GLY A 151 1.07 0.19 -12.65
C GLY A 151 1.17 -1.34 -12.57
N LYS A 152 1.89 -1.91 -11.60
CA LYS A 152 2.05 -3.37 -11.46
C LYS A 152 1.69 -3.88 -10.07
N LEU A 153 0.90 -4.95 -10.03
CA LEU A 153 0.67 -5.73 -8.82
C LEU A 153 1.63 -6.90 -8.80
N LEU A 154 2.48 -6.96 -7.80
CA LEU A 154 3.50 -7.99 -7.65
C LEU A 154 3.17 -8.86 -6.44
N ARG A 155 3.50 -10.17 -6.51
CA ARG A 155 3.44 -11.04 -5.34
C ARG A 155 4.41 -10.54 -4.27
N GLY A 156 3.96 -10.40 -3.03
CA GLY A 156 4.70 -9.74 -1.97
C GLY A 156 6.08 -10.32 -1.71
N ASN A 157 6.20 -11.64 -1.68
CA ASN A 157 7.49 -12.32 -1.46
C ASN A 157 8.33 -12.51 -2.73
N ARG A 158 7.94 -11.89 -3.86
CA ARG A 158 8.69 -11.92 -5.12
C ARG A 158 9.12 -10.54 -5.60
N ALA A 159 8.66 -9.49 -4.91
CA ALA A 159 8.97 -8.11 -5.26
C ALA A 159 10.34 -7.68 -4.72
N THR A 160 11.01 -6.81 -5.45
CA THR A 160 12.25 -6.15 -5.03
C THR A 160 12.28 -4.71 -5.52
N LYS A 161 12.84 -3.78 -4.71
CA LYS A 161 13.11 -2.40 -5.13
C LYS A 161 14.38 -2.37 -5.97
N PHE A 162 14.28 -1.91 -7.21
CA PHE A 162 15.41 -1.82 -8.12
C PHE A 162 15.81 -0.38 -8.46
N SER A 163 14.93 0.60 -8.21
CA SER A 163 15.21 2.01 -8.44
C SER A 163 14.94 2.84 -7.19
N ALA A 164 15.89 3.71 -6.84
CA ALA A 164 15.78 4.61 -5.71
C ALA A 164 15.03 5.92 -6.05
N ASP A 165 14.97 6.32 -7.33
CA ASP A 165 14.45 7.62 -7.79
C ASP A 165 13.38 7.50 -8.89
N GLY A 166 13.25 6.35 -9.55
CA GLY A 166 12.25 6.11 -10.59
C GLY A 166 10.85 5.91 -10.02
N LEU A 167 9.82 6.34 -10.76
CA LEU A 167 8.42 6.11 -10.39
C LEU A 167 7.98 4.66 -10.64
N ILE A 168 8.69 3.91 -11.49
CA ILE A 168 8.61 2.46 -11.57
C ILE A 168 9.77 1.93 -10.71
N ALA A 169 9.52 1.72 -9.42
CA ALA A 169 10.58 1.45 -8.45
C ALA A 169 10.73 -0.03 -8.08
N PHE A 170 9.73 -0.86 -8.36
CA PHE A 170 9.70 -2.28 -7.99
C PHE A 170 9.54 -3.18 -9.19
N LEU A 171 10.11 -4.38 -9.10
CA LEU A 171 9.95 -5.44 -10.08
C LEU A 171 9.90 -6.82 -9.38
N SER A 172 9.45 -7.82 -10.11
CA SER A 172 9.48 -9.23 -9.73
C SER A 172 10.27 -10.00 -10.77
N PRO A 173 11.58 -10.24 -10.57
CA PRO A 173 12.45 -10.77 -11.63
C PRO A 173 12.17 -12.22 -11.99
N ASN A 174 11.61 -13.00 -11.05
CA ASN A 174 11.45 -14.44 -11.17
C ASN A 174 9.98 -14.91 -11.12
N TYR A 175 9.04 -13.99 -11.17
CA TYR A 175 7.62 -14.30 -11.14
C TYR A 175 6.84 -13.22 -11.90
N PRO A 176 5.83 -13.58 -12.71
CA PRO A 176 5.04 -12.59 -13.43
C PRO A 176 4.27 -11.66 -12.48
N SER A 177 3.88 -10.48 -12.95
CA SER A 177 2.94 -9.62 -12.24
C SER A 177 1.60 -10.33 -12.06
N LEU A 178 0.97 -10.15 -10.90
CA LEU A 178 -0.39 -10.64 -10.62
C LEU A 178 -1.44 -9.84 -11.38
N ALA A 179 -1.17 -8.55 -11.59
CA ALA A 179 -1.99 -7.68 -12.43
C ALA A 179 -1.17 -6.53 -13.01
N ASP A 180 -1.64 -6.00 -14.14
CA ASP A 180 -1.13 -4.80 -14.78
C ASP A 180 -2.25 -3.76 -14.87
N ALA A 181 -2.04 -2.58 -14.29
CA ALA A 181 -2.94 -1.45 -14.36
C ALA A 181 -2.58 -0.56 -15.56
N GLY A 182 -3.41 -0.62 -16.58
CA GLY A 182 -3.41 0.26 -17.74
C GLY A 182 -4.71 1.05 -17.79
N ILE A 183 -5.37 1.11 -18.96
CA ILE A 183 -6.73 1.65 -19.09
C ILE A 183 -7.70 0.85 -18.21
N THR A 184 -7.49 -0.43 -18.10
CA THR A 184 -8.19 -1.35 -17.19
C THR A 184 -7.16 -2.11 -16.36
N ILE A 185 -7.55 -2.59 -15.18
CA ILE A 185 -6.76 -3.51 -14.36
C ILE A 185 -6.97 -4.92 -14.93
N ARG A 186 -5.89 -5.53 -15.42
CA ARG A 186 -5.91 -6.89 -16.00
C ARG A 186 -5.17 -7.84 -15.09
N TYR A 187 -5.89 -8.79 -14.52
CA TYR A 187 -5.32 -9.84 -13.70
C TYR A 187 -4.72 -10.95 -14.56
N ASN A 188 -3.60 -11.51 -14.12
CA ASN A 188 -2.89 -12.57 -14.81
C ASN A 188 -3.36 -13.94 -14.27
N GLU A 189 -4.16 -14.65 -15.06
CA GLU A 189 -4.70 -15.97 -14.69
C GLU A 189 -3.62 -17.05 -14.50
N SER A 190 -2.39 -16.82 -14.97
CA SER A 190 -1.27 -17.76 -14.89
C SER A 190 -0.32 -17.48 -13.72
N ALA A 191 -0.58 -16.48 -12.90
CA ALA A 191 0.31 -16.07 -11.80
C ALA A 191 -0.06 -16.72 -10.46
#